data_3907428832c161772b61e015c402e941
#
_entry.id   3907428832c161772b61e015c402e941
#
_cell.length_a   1.000
_cell.length_b   1.000
_cell.length_c   1.000
_cell.angle_alpha   90.00
_cell.angle_beta   90.00
_cell.angle_gamma   90.00
#
_symmetry.space_group_name_H-M   'P 1'
#
loop_
_entity.id
_entity.type
_entity.pdbx_description
1 polymer ?
#
loop_
_entity_poly.entity_id
_entity_poly.type
_entity_poly.pdbx_seq_one_letter_code
_entity_poly.pdbx_strand_id
1 'polypeptide(L)'
;TCVSSKSKACANAQDPGLDGFAYHPALLYSGYRSLPMLSEIPFEVPPYLLDRIEGMDRVRMAIAGADHPIALKSARQGADAGLIDPVLVGDADVIRAAARDIDWDIASFAIVDAVGEEKAPAAAVALAKSGEVTSLMKGHLHTDALMKAVVNREHGLRTSRRLSHIFHMTVPGNDRVLMITDAAVNVQPDIDSKIDITNNAIEMAHALGNSKPKVAMLSGTESVLPAMPSSVDAAKV
;
A
#
# COMPACT_ATOMS: atom_id res chain seq x y z
N THR A 1 11.52 -6.86 8.15
CA THR A 1 12.47 -6.43 9.17
C THR A 1 12.35 -7.34 10.36
N CYS A 2 13.31 -8.25 10.51
CA CYS A 2 13.40 -9.21 11.61
C CYS A 2 14.02 -8.50 12.82
N VAL A 3 13.33 -8.43 13.95
CA VAL A 3 13.89 -7.96 15.22
C VAL A 3 14.35 -9.19 16.01
N SER A 4 15.67 -9.33 16.15
CA SER A 4 16.32 -10.28 17.04
C SER A 4 16.36 -9.71 18.44
N SER A 5 15.69 -10.32 19.40
CA SER A 5 15.99 -10.17 20.82
C SER A 5 16.48 -11.50 21.38
N LYS A 6 17.74 -11.54 21.77
CA LYS A 6 18.33 -12.60 22.59
C LYS A 6 17.72 -12.54 23.99
N SER A 7 17.08 -13.61 24.42
CA SER A 7 16.98 -13.94 25.85
C SER A 7 17.39 -15.40 26.07
N LYS A 8 18.45 -15.56 26.86
CA LYS A 8 18.90 -16.84 27.43
C LYS A 8 17.92 -17.29 28.52
N ALA A 9 17.83 -18.58 28.62
CA ALA A 9 17.37 -19.43 29.71
C ALA A 9 16.01 -20.11 29.46
N CYS A 10 16.09 -21.39 29.17
CA CYS A 10 15.58 -22.44 30.04
C CYS A 10 16.05 -23.80 29.50
N ALA A 11 17.01 -24.38 30.21
CA ALA A 11 17.35 -25.80 30.07
C ALA A 11 16.40 -26.62 30.95
N ASN A 12 16.17 -27.87 30.52
CA ASN A 12 15.57 -28.99 31.25
C ASN A 12 14.05 -29.07 31.34
N ALA A 13 13.48 -29.84 30.42
CA ALA A 13 12.48 -30.85 30.72
C ALA A 13 12.66 -31.98 29.70
N GLN A 14 13.14 -33.13 30.16
CA GLN A 14 13.14 -34.39 29.44
C GLN A 14 11.69 -34.91 29.44
N ASP A 15 11.11 -35.03 28.25
CA ASP A 15 9.88 -35.79 28.03
C ASP A 15 10.24 -36.99 27.16
N PRO A 16 10.06 -38.25 27.62
CA PRO A 16 10.36 -39.41 26.84
C PRO A 16 9.12 -39.88 26.10
N GLY A 17 9.14 -39.82 24.79
CA GLY A 17 8.21 -40.64 24.01
C GLY A 17 7.57 -39.97 22.80
N LEU A 18 8.35 -39.71 21.78
CA LEU A 18 7.90 -39.71 20.37
C LEU A 18 9.12 -39.98 19.47
N ASP A 19 9.62 -41.20 19.51
CA ASP A 19 10.50 -41.75 18.49
C ASP A 19 9.68 -41.94 17.21
N GLY A 20 9.99 -41.21 16.15
CA GLY A 20 9.50 -41.58 14.84
C GLY A 20 9.29 -40.50 13.80
N PHE A 21 9.78 -39.24 13.95
CA PHE A 21 9.91 -38.36 12.80
C PHE A 21 11.25 -37.61 12.86
N ALA A 22 12.26 -38.23 12.27
CA ALA A 22 13.52 -37.56 11.97
C ALA A 22 13.25 -36.52 10.91
N TYR A 23 13.17 -35.25 11.33
CA TYR A 23 13.15 -34.10 10.45
C TYR A 23 14.54 -33.98 9.82
N HIS A 24 14.70 -34.44 8.59
CA HIS A 24 15.94 -34.29 7.84
C HIS A 24 15.85 -32.99 7.04
N PRO A 25 16.52 -31.89 7.45
CA PRO A 25 16.43 -30.61 6.76
C PRO A 25 17.03 -30.62 5.35
N ALA A 26 17.74 -31.68 4.97
CA ALA A 26 18.40 -31.79 3.66
C ALA A 26 17.50 -32.30 2.51
N LEU A 27 16.29 -32.78 2.78
CA LEU A 27 15.41 -33.33 1.74
C LEU A 27 14.40 -32.32 1.16
N LEU A 28 14.30 -31.12 1.73
CA LEU A 28 13.39 -30.08 1.23
C LEU A 28 14.02 -29.10 0.24
N TYR A 29 15.33 -29.19 -0.02
CA TYR A 29 16.03 -28.22 -0.88
C TYR A 29 16.51 -28.75 -2.24
N SER A 30 16.30 -30.02 -2.56
CA SER A 30 16.87 -30.59 -3.80
C SER A 30 15.91 -30.61 -5.00
N GLY A 31 14.82 -29.88 -4.99
CA GLY A 31 13.85 -29.85 -6.08
C GLY A 31 13.22 -28.48 -6.39
N TYR A 32 13.56 -27.44 -5.65
CA TYR A 32 13.20 -26.09 -6.07
C TYR A 32 14.15 -25.67 -7.20
N ARG A 33 13.78 -25.91 -8.47
CA ARG A 33 14.19 -25.01 -9.53
C ARG A 33 13.86 -23.60 -9.03
N SER A 34 14.86 -22.75 -8.95
CA SER A 34 14.64 -21.31 -8.69
C SER A 34 13.53 -20.87 -9.63
N LEU A 35 12.35 -20.64 -9.09
CA LEU A 35 11.32 -19.95 -9.84
C LEU A 35 11.96 -18.64 -10.28
N PRO A 36 11.90 -18.26 -11.58
CA PRO A 36 12.43 -16.99 -12.01
C PRO A 36 11.85 -15.94 -11.07
N MET A 37 12.72 -15.13 -10.48
CA MET A 37 12.29 -14.05 -9.59
C MET A 37 11.37 -13.16 -10.40
N LEU A 38 10.19 -12.84 -9.86
CA LEU A 38 9.23 -11.93 -10.51
C LEU A 38 9.87 -10.60 -10.93
N SER A 39 11.02 -10.24 -10.33
CA SER A 39 11.84 -9.07 -10.66
C SER A 39 12.56 -9.13 -12.01
N GLU A 40 12.66 -10.30 -12.65
CA GLU A 40 13.27 -10.43 -13.99
C GLU A 40 12.27 -10.14 -15.12
N ILE A 41 10.97 -10.11 -14.81
CA ILE A 41 9.94 -9.74 -15.77
C ILE A 41 9.74 -8.22 -15.65
N PRO A 42 9.94 -7.44 -16.73
CA PRO A 42 9.65 -6.02 -16.71
C PRO A 42 8.20 -5.80 -16.24
N PHE A 43 8.02 -4.92 -15.26
CA PHE A 43 6.68 -4.55 -14.83
C PHE A 43 6.06 -3.65 -15.91
N GLU A 44 4.97 -4.12 -16.49
CA GLU A 44 4.16 -3.34 -17.42
C GLU A 44 2.83 -2.97 -16.75
N VAL A 45 2.42 -1.73 -16.94
CA VAL A 45 1.08 -1.31 -16.51
C VAL A 45 0.04 -2.05 -17.34
N PRO A 46 -0.93 -2.72 -16.72
CA PRO A 46 -1.96 -3.44 -17.47
C PRO A 46 -2.68 -2.52 -18.45
N PRO A 47 -2.82 -2.89 -19.74
CA PRO A 47 -3.42 -2.05 -20.77
C PRO A 47 -4.80 -1.51 -20.39
N TYR A 48 -5.66 -2.32 -19.78
CA TYR A 48 -6.99 -1.91 -19.36
C TYR A 48 -7.01 -0.74 -18.37
N LEU A 49 -5.92 -0.54 -17.57
CA LEU A 49 -5.80 0.63 -16.71
C LEU A 49 -5.45 1.88 -17.51
N LEU A 50 -4.60 1.74 -18.53
CA LEU A 50 -4.23 2.83 -19.45
C LEU A 50 -5.43 3.27 -20.28
N ASP A 51 -6.16 2.31 -20.87
CA ASP A 51 -7.37 2.58 -21.65
C ASP A 51 -8.43 3.35 -20.84
N ARG A 52 -8.47 3.07 -19.52
CA ARG A 52 -9.46 3.67 -18.65
C ARG A 52 -9.20 5.12 -18.28
N ILE A 53 -7.95 5.53 -18.31
CA ILE A 53 -7.53 6.91 -18.02
C ILE A 53 -7.32 7.75 -19.28
N GLU A 54 -7.46 7.14 -20.47
CA GLU A 54 -7.35 7.86 -21.73
C GLU A 54 -8.37 9.00 -21.79
N GLY A 55 -7.88 10.22 -22.04
CA GLY A 55 -8.70 11.43 -22.09
C GLY A 55 -9.13 12.00 -20.73
N MET A 56 -8.68 11.43 -19.62
CA MET A 56 -8.91 12.02 -18.29
C MET A 56 -7.90 13.14 -18.01
N ASP A 57 -8.32 14.11 -17.21
CA ASP A 57 -7.44 15.17 -16.72
C ASP A 57 -6.36 14.61 -15.78
N ARG A 58 -5.19 15.25 -15.77
CA ARG A 58 -4.10 14.89 -14.84
C ARG A 58 -4.54 15.07 -13.41
N VAL A 59 -4.19 14.10 -12.57
CA VAL A 59 -4.46 14.18 -11.13
C VAL A 59 -3.42 15.06 -10.46
N ARG A 60 -3.84 16.16 -9.83
CA ARG A 60 -2.93 16.97 -9.03
C ARG A 60 -2.61 16.23 -7.74
N MET A 61 -1.32 15.90 -7.55
CA MET A 61 -0.85 14.94 -6.54
C MET A 61 0.30 15.51 -5.71
N ALA A 62 0.17 15.54 -4.39
CA ALA A 62 1.29 15.89 -3.52
C ALA A 62 2.18 14.67 -3.24
N ILE A 63 3.48 14.82 -3.50
CA ILE A 63 4.50 13.80 -3.26
C ILE A 63 5.16 14.11 -1.91
N ALA A 64 4.71 13.45 -0.85
CA ALA A 64 5.23 13.66 0.51
C ALA A 64 6.60 12.97 0.69
N GLY A 65 7.66 13.73 0.93
CA GLY A 65 9.05 13.25 0.95
C GLY A 65 9.59 13.07 -0.46
N ALA A 66 9.50 14.11 -1.29
CA ALA A 66 9.99 14.13 -2.66
C ALA A 66 11.52 14.31 -2.76
N ASP A 67 12.19 14.58 -1.66
CA ASP A 67 13.63 14.81 -1.52
C ASP A 67 14.48 13.53 -1.61
N HIS A 68 14.04 12.56 -2.41
CA HIS A 68 14.76 11.31 -2.64
C HIS A 68 14.68 10.91 -4.13
N PRO A 69 15.78 10.42 -4.74
CA PRO A 69 15.81 10.10 -6.17
C PRO A 69 14.75 9.12 -6.64
N ILE A 70 14.39 8.11 -5.82
CA ILE A 70 13.35 7.14 -6.17
C ILE A 70 11.97 7.81 -6.23
N ALA A 71 11.65 8.69 -5.27
CA ALA A 71 10.39 9.40 -5.24
C ALA A 71 10.26 10.35 -6.46
N LEU A 72 11.34 11.08 -6.77
CA LEU A 72 11.38 11.96 -7.95
C LEU A 72 11.28 11.20 -9.27
N LYS A 73 11.98 10.06 -9.41
CA LYS A 73 11.85 9.21 -10.61
C LYS A 73 10.41 8.72 -10.81
N SER A 74 9.76 8.29 -9.74
CA SER A 74 8.36 7.85 -9.81
C SER A 74 7.41 9.00 -10.15
N ALA A 75 7.62 10.19 -9.56
CA ALA A 75 6.85 11.39 -9.88
C ALA A 75 7.04 11.82 -11.34
N ARG A 76 8.29 11.78 -11.84
CA ARG A 76 8.62 12.04 -13.24
C ARG A 76 7.91 11.09 -14.18
N GLN A 77 7.99 9.79 -13.92
CA GLN A 77 7.30 8.78 -14.74
C GLN A 77 5.79 9.04 -14.84
N GLY A 78 5.15 9.38 -13.71
CA GLY A 78 3.73 9.72 -13.70
C GLY A 78 3.41 11.02 -14.44
N ALA A 79 4.28 12.03 -14.34
CA ALA A 79 4.12 13.30 -15.05
C ALA A 79 4.35 13.15 -16.56
N ASP A 80 5.41 12.44 -16.97
CA ASP A 80 5.75 12.16 -18.37
C ASP A 80 4.67 11.31 -19.06
N ALA A 81 4.06 10.37 -18.31
CA ALA A 81 2.92 9.58 -18.77
C ALA A 81 1.61 10.38 -18.82
N GLY A 82 1.61 11.65 -18.40
CA GLY A 82 0.39 12.48 -18.39
C GLY A 82 -0.63 12.13 -17.31
N LEU A 83 -0.25 11.32 -16.31
CA LEU A 83 -1.15 10.82 -15.27
C LEU A 83 -1.33 11.83 -14.13
N ILE A 84 -0.26 12.52 -13.75
CA ILE A 84 -0.24 13.42 -12.61
C ILE A 84 0.32 14.80 -12.94
N ASP A 85 -0.13 15.79 -12.17
CA ASP A 85 0.50 17.10 -12.00
C ASP A 85 1.09 17.14 -10.57
N PRO A 86 2.41 16.87 -10.40
CA PRO A 86 2.99 16.70 -9.09
C PRO A 86 3.23 18.04 -8.37
N VAL A 87 2.92 18.03 -7.07
CA VAL A 87 3.38 19.03 -6.09
C VAL A 87 4.44 18.35 -5.23
N LEU A 88 5.68 18.81 -5.33
CA LEU A 88 6.84 18.20 -4.67
C LEU A 88 6.98 18.75 -3.25
N VAL A 89 6.83 17.89 -2.23
CA VAL A 89 6.87 18.30 -0.81
C VAL A 89 8.07 17.66 -0.13
N GLY A 90 8.96 18.47 0.42
CA GLY A 90 10.21 18.02 1.06
C GLY A 90 11.22 19.15 1.18
N ASP A 91 12.50 18.83 1.35
CA ASP A 91 13.58 19.81 1.31
C ASP A 91 13.73 20.35 -0.13
N ALA A 92 13.42 21.62 -0.32
CA ALA A 92 13.37 22.23 -1.64
C ALA A 92 14.72 22.24 -2.36
N ASP A 93 15.82 22.38 -1.63
CA ASP A 93 17.16 22.41 -2.23
C ASP A 93 17.62 21.00 -2.62
N VAL A 94 17.31 20.02 -1.79
CA VAL A 94 17.55 18.60 -2.08
C VAL A 94 16.71 18.14 -3.27
N ILE A 95 15.42 18.52 -3.33
CA ILE A 95 14.54 18.23 -4.48
C ILE A 95 15.13 18.80 -5.77
N ARG A 96 15.55 20.08 -5.78
CA ARG A 96 16.15 20.69 -6.98
C ARG A 96 17.49 20.04 -7.38
N ALA A 97 18.30 19.65 -6.40
CA ALA A 97 19.57 18.94 -6.68
C ALA A 97 19.29 17.57 -7.29
N ALA A 98 18.45 16.77 -6.66
CA ALA A 98 18.11 15.42 -7.14
C ALA A 98 17.36 15.42 -8.50
N ALA A 99 16.60 16.48 -8.80
CA ALA A 99 15.96 16.65 -10.12
C ALA A 99 17.01 16.89 -11.22
N ARG A 100 18.06 17.69 -10.93
CA ARG A 100 19.19 17.86 -11.87
C ARG A 100 19.95 16.56 -12.11
N ASP A 101 20.16 15.76 -11.06
CA ASP A 101 20.86 14.49 -11.16
C ASP A 101 20.15 13.45 -12.06
N ILE A 102 18.85 13.62 -12.24
CA ILE A 102 18.03 12.76 -13.13
C ILE A 102 17.61 13.47 -14.43
N ASP A 103 18.20 14.64 -14.75
CA ASP A 103 17.86 15.45 -15.93
C ASP A 103 16.34 15.74 -16.05
N TRP A 104 15.72 16.11 -14.94
CA TRP A 104 14.30 16.47 -14.92
C TRP A 104 14.11 17.96 -14.67
N ASP A 105 13.57 18.66 -15.67
CA ASP A 105 13.16 20.06 -15.48
C ASP A 105 11.87 20.12 -14.65
N ILE A 106 11.99 20.67 -13.47
CA ILE A 106 10.89 20.83 -12.50
C ILE A 106 10.44 22.28 -12.34
N ALA A 107 10.88 23.21 -13.21
CA ALA A 107 10.56 24.62 -13.11
C ALA A 107 9.05 24.92 -13.17
N SER A 108 8.28 24.09 -13.84
CA SER A 108 6.81 24.22 -13.94
C SER A 108 6.04 23.61 -12.78
N PHE A 109 6.69 22.83 -11.90
CA PHE A 109 6.02 22.15 -10.79
C PHE A 109 6.14 22.95 -9.48
N ALA A 110 5.09 22.91 -8.69
CA ALA A 110 5.10 23.51 -7.37
C ALA A 110 5.99 22.72 -6.42
N ILE A 111 6.84 23.44 -5.64
CA ILE A 111 7.64 22.86 -4.57
C ILE A 111 7.18 23.48 -3.25
N VAL A 112 6.89 22.63 -2.27
CA VAL A 112 6.56 23.06 -0.90
C VAL A 112 7.71 22.63 0.00
N ASP A 113 8.42 23.63 0.54
CA ASP A 113 9.54 23.39 1.44
C ASP A 113 9.06 22.95 2.81
N ALA A 114 9.27 21.68 3.11
CA ALA A 114 8.84 21.03 4.35
C ALA A 114 9.79 19.87 4.69
N VAL A 115 10.83 20.20 5.46
CA VAL A 115 11.92 19.27 5.75
C VAL A 115 11.56 18.26 6.84
N GLY A 116 11.73 17.00 6.54
CA GLY A 116 11.69 15.88 7.51
C GLY A 116 10.34 15.16 7.60
N GLU A 117 10.39 14.05 8.34
CA GLU A 117 9.30 13.06 8.40
C GLU A 117 8.00 13.53 9.08
N GLU A 118 8.03 14.64 9.79
CA GLU A 118 6.82 15.20 10.39
C GLU A 118 6.22 16.33 9.55
N LYS A 119 7.06 17.21 8.98
CA LYS A 119 6.60 18.38 8.27
C LYS A 119 6.15 18.04 6.84
N ALA A 120 6.88 17.19 6.13
CA ALA A 120 6.53 16.85 4.75
C ALA A 120 5.16 16.16 4.64
N PRO A 121 4.83 15.11 5.45
CA PRO A 121 3.48 14.56 5.45
C PRO A 121 2.40 15.55 5.88
N ALA A 122 2.67 16.38 6.89
CA ALA A 122 1.70 17.36 7.38
C ALA A 122 1.38 18.42 6.29
N ALA A 123 2.39 18.91 5.58
CA ALA A 123 2.20 19.85 4.48
C ALA A 123 1.44 19.22 3.31
N ALA A 124 1.79 17.98 2.92
CA ALA A 124 1.07 17.26 1.87
C ALA A 124 -0.41 17.03 2.22
N VAL A 125 -0.70 16.65 3.48
CA VAL A 125 -2.07 16.49 3.97
C VAL A 125 -2.82 17.82 4.01
N ALA A 126 -2.16 18.94 4.36
CA ALA A 126 -2.77 20.27 4.35
C ALA A 126 -3.20 20.68 2.92
N LEU A 127 -2.37 20.40 1.90
CA LEU A 127 -2.72 20.62 0.49
C LEU A 127 -3.94 19.80 0.06
N ALA A 128 -4.05 18.55 0.51
CA ALA A 128 -5.21 17.73 0.23
C ALA A 128 -6.47 18.22 0.97
N LYS A 129 -6.31 18.68 2.21
CA LYS A 129 -7.41 19.23 3.01
C LYS A 129 -7.96 20.53 2.45
N SER A 130 -7.10 21.38 1.88
CA SER A 130 -7.51 22.62 1.21
C SER A 130 -8.14 22.38 -0.16
N GLY A 131 -8.04 21.16 -0.72
CA GLY A 131 -8.49 20.84 -2.07
C GLY A 131 -7.51 21.27 -3.17
N GLU A 132 -6.31 21.72 -2.81
CA GLU A 132 -5.28 22.07 -3.79
C GLU A 132 -4.74 20.85 -4.51
N VAL A 133 -4.70 19.71 -3.85
CA VAL A 133 -4.42 18.41 -4.45
C VAL A 133 -5.54 17.43 -4.13
N THR A 134 -5.76 16.47 -5.02
CA THR A 134 -6.80 15.44 -4.86
C THR A 134 -6.23 14.07 -4.48
N SER A 135 -4.90 13.94 -4.52
CA SER A 135 -4.22 12.69 -4.21
C SER A 135 -2.91 12.93 -3.49
N LEU A 136 -2.49 11.93 -2.71
CA LEU A 136 -1.21 11.91 -2.00
C LEU A 136 -0.40 10.71 -2.44
N MET A 137 0.87 10.91 -2.71
CA MET A 137 1.84 9.86 -2.95
C MET A 137 2.88 9.86 -1.82
N LYS A 138 3.12 8.68 -1.25
CA LYS A 138 4.23 8.49 -0.31
C LYS A 138 5.54 8.43 -1.09
N GLY A 139 6.41 9.40 -0.85
CA GLY A 139 7.79 9.39 -1.30
C GLY A 139 8.70 8.59 -0.34
N HIS A 140 9.88 9.11 -0.05
CA HIS A 140 10.85 8.48 0.84
C HIS A 140 10.64 8.94 2.29
N LEU A 141 9.67 8.36 2.95
CA LEU A 141 9.38 8.54 4.37
C LEU A 141 8.72 7.29 4.94
N HIS A 142 8.69 7.15 6.27
CA HIS A 142 8.01 6.03 6.90
C HIS A 142 6.50 6.11 6.70
N THR A 143 5.88 4.95 6.45
CA THR A 143 4.41 4.87 6.24
C THR A 143 3.65 5.41 7.45
N ASP A 144 4.15 5.15 8.66
CA ASP A 144 3.54 5.61 9.91
C ASP A 144 3.49 7.14 10.02
N ALA A 145 4.50 7.84 9.51
CA ALA A 145 4.54 9.30 9.50
C ALA A 145 3.42 9.88 8.61
N LEU A 146 3.28 9.34 7.39
CA LEU A 146 2.20 9.76 6.50
C LEU A 146 0.83 9.41 7.07
N MET A 147 0.65 8.18 7.56
CA MET A 147 -0.61 7.72 8.12
C MET A 147 -1.03 8.52 9.36
N LYS A 148 -0.07 8.85 10.24
CA LYS A 148 -0.31 9.72 11.40
C LYS A 148 -0.85 11.10 10.98
N ALA A 149 -0.30 11.69 9.91
CA ALA A 149 -0.78 12.95 9.37
C ALA A 149 -2.19 12.80 8.75
N VAL A 150 -2.41 11.78 7.93
CA VAL A 150 -3.69 11.51 7.25
C VAL A 150 -4.84 11.28 8.25
N VAL A 151 -4.60 10.49 9.30
CA VAL A 151 -5.66 10.17 10.29
C VAL A 151 -5.71 11.14 11.46
N ASN A 152 -4.96 12.24 11.43
CA ASN A 152 -5.02 13.26 12.47
C ASN A 152 -6.46 13.79 12.62
N ARG A 153 -6.93 13.97 13.87
CA ARG A 153 -8.34 14.36 14.14
C ARG A 153 -8.63 15.82 13.72
N GLU A 154 -7.66 16.68 13.89
CA GLU A 154 -7.83 18.13 13.71
C GLU A 154 -7.39 18.58 12.31
N HIS A 155 -6.23 18.09 11.87
CA HIS A 155 -5.58 18.55 10.64
C HIS A 155 -5.58 17.53 9.49
N GLY A 156 -6.04 16.31 9.75
CA GLY A 156 -6.04 15.21 8.77
C GLY A 156 -7.23 15.20 7.82
N LEU A 157 -7.37 14.08 7.13
CA LEU A 157 -8.36 13.84 6.07
C LEU A 157 -9.48 12.88 6.51
N ARG A 158 -9.70 12.77 7.82
CA ARG A 158 -10.75 11.85 8.34
C ARG A 158 -12.13 12.25 7.88
N THR A 159 -12.91 11.26 7.49
CA THR A 159 -14.34 11.36 7.20
C THR A 159 -15.12 10.50 8.20
N SER A 160 -16.43 10.31 7.97
CA SER A 160 -17.24 9.33 8.71
C SER A 160 -16.90 7.88 8.37
N ARG A 161 -16.26 7.64 7.22
CA ARG A 161 -15.89 6.30 6.75
C ARG A 161 -14.48 5.92 7.21
N ARG A 162 -14.28 4.64 7.51
CA ARG A 162 -12.98 4.10 7.88
C ARG A 162 -12.04 4.10 6.67
N LEU A 163 -10.79 4.55 6.88
CA LEU A 163 -9.73 4.40 5.91
C LEU A 163 -9.34 2.92 5.79
N SER A 164 -9.12 2.43 4.59
CA SER A 164 -8.68 1.05 4.33
C SER A 164 -7.60 1.00 3.25
N HIS A 165 -6.90 -0.12 3.18
CA HIS A 165 -5.89 -0.40 2.18
C HIS A 165 -6.38 -1.46 1.18
N ILE A 166 -6.09 -1.28 -0.09
CA ILE A 166 -6.48 -2.21 -1.15
C ILE A 166 -5.26 -2.51 -2.00
N PHE A 167 -4.87 -3.79 -2.08
CA PHE A 167 -3.98 -4.29 -3.09
C PHE A 167 -4.77 -4.65 -4.34
N HIS A 168 -4.42 -4.05 -5.46
CA HIS A 168 -4.91 -4.44 -6.78
C HIS A 168 -3.83 -5.29 -7.45
N MET A 169 -4.08 -6.57 -7.59
CA MET A 169 -3.11 -7.55 -8.08
C MET A 169 -3.55 -8.09 -9.43
N THR A 170 -2.62 -8.08 -10.37
CA THR A 170 -2.77 -8.75 -11.66
C THR A 170 -1.97 -10.06 -11.65
N VAL A 171 -2.51 -11.10 -12.29
CA VAL A 171 -1.82 -12.39 -12.39
C VAL A 171 -1.20 -12.45 -13.78
N PRO A 172 0.15 -12.60 -13.90
CA PRO A 172 0.81 -12.72 -15.20
C PRO A 172 0.20 -13.83 -16.05
N GLY A 173 -0.11 -13.51 -17.32
CA GLY A 173 -0.73 -14.46 -18.25
C GLY A 173 -2.21 -14.76 -17.98
N ASN A 174 -2.87 -13.98 -17.15
CA ASN A 174 -4.30 -14.11 -16.86
C ASN A 174 -4.94 -12.73 -16.71
N ASP A 175 -6.07 -12.51 -17.35
CA ASP A 175 -6.83 -11.24 -17.25
C ASP A 175 -7.57 -11.06 -15.93
N ARG A 176 -7.39 -11.99 -15.00
CA ARG A 176 -8.04 -11.91 -13.69
C ARG A 176 -7.34 -10.92 -12.79
N VAL A 177 -8.13 -10.07 -12.17
CA VAL A 177 -7.71 -9.14 -11.13
C VAL A 177 -8.17 -9.67 -9.78
N LEU A 178 -7.27 -9.69 -8.82
CA LEU A 178 -7.58 -9.99 -7.42
C LEU A 178 -7.35 -8.72 -6.60
N MET A 179 -8.38 -8.27 -5.90
CA MET A 179 -8.26 -7.20 -4.92
C MET A 179 -8.23 -7.79 -3.52
N ILE A 180 -7.24 -7.41 -2.73
CA ILE A 180 -7.08 -7.84 -1.32
C ILE A 180 -7.17 -6.62 -0.43
N THR A 181 -8.08 -6.65 0.52
CA THR A 181 -8.32 -5.60 1.52
C THR A 181 -8.65 -6.22 2.86
N ASP A 182 -8.49 -5.63 3.98
CA ASP A 182 -7.65 -4.51 4.40
C ASP A 182 -6.34 -5.11 4.94
N ALA A 183 -5.30 -5.09 4.12
CA ALA A 183 -4.14 -5.91 4.42
C ALA A 183 -3.31 -5.43 5.62
N ALA A 184 -3.38 -4.14 6.00
CA ALA A 184 -2.43 -3.63 6.98
C ALA A 184 -2.84 -2.39 7.78
N VAL A 185 -3.99 -1.76 7.52
CA VAL A 185 -4.35 -0.48 8.16
C VAL A 185 -5.16 -0.68 9.44
N ASN A 186 -6.12 -1.58 9.43
CA ASN A 186 -6.99 -1.84 10.59
C ASN A 186 -6.61 -3.16 11.27
N VAL A 187 -6.01 -3.09 12.47
CA VAL A 187 -5.45 -4.26 13.15
C VAL A 187 -6.55 -5.24 13.62
N GLN A 188 -7.63 -4.74 14.19
CA GLN A 188 -8.79 -5.52 14.66
C GLN A 188 -10.08 -4.80 14.30
N PRO A 189 -10.48 -4.81 13.01
CA PRO A 189 -11.68 -4.12 12.59
C PRO A 189 -12.92 -4.79 13.19
N ASP A 190 -13.79 -3.99 13.80
CA ASP A 190 -15.15 -4.38 14.18
C ASP A 190 -16.04 -4.51 12.94
N ILE A 191 -17.30 -4.90 13.14
CA ILE A 191 -18.23 -5.15 12.04
C ILE A 191 -18.44 -3.88 11.20
N ASP A 192 -18.64 -2.73 11.82
CA ASP A 192 -18.86 -1.47 11.11
C ASP A 192 -17.62 -1.08 10.28
N SER A 193 -16.42 -1.27 10.85
CA SER A 193 -15.18 -1.09 10.11
C SER A 193 -15.03 -2.06 8.95
N LYS A 194 -15.45 -3.34 9.10
CA LYS A 194 -15.43 -4.33 8.01
C LYS A 194 -16.41 -3.97 6.89
N ILE A 195 -17.58 -3.42 7.23
CA ILE A 195 -18.53 -2.89 6.25
C ILE A 195 -17.92 -1.74 5.46
N ASP A 196 -17.29 -0.77 6.14
CA ASP A 196 -16.60 0.35 5.48
C ASP A 196 -15.49 -0.13 4.55
N ILE A 197 -14.63 -1.06 5.02
CA ILE A 197 -13.55 -1.67 4.26
C ILE A 197 -14.09 -2.35 2.99
N THR A 198 -15.16 -3.11 3.13
CA THR A 198 -15.82 -3.81 2.02
C THR A 198 -16.39 -2.83 1.01
N ASN A 199 -17.09 -1.79 1.47
CA ASN A 199 -17.65 -0.76 0.61
C ASN A 199 -16.56 0.01 -0.16
N ASN A 200 -15.43 0.35 0.49
CA ASN A 200 -14.30 0.99 -0.17
C ASN A 200 -13.76 0.11 -1.32
N ALA A 201 -13.65 -1.20 -1.10
CA ALA A 201 -13.17 -2.13 -2.13
C ALA A 201 -14.17 -2.29 -3.29
N ILE A 202 -15.48 -2.32 -3.00
CA ILE A 202 -16.54 -2.36 -4.01
C ILE A 202 -16.53 -1.09 -4.85
N GLU A 203 -16.43 0.09 -4.25
CA GLU A 203 -16.34 1.36 -4.96
C GLU A 203 -15.12 1.43 -5.86
N MET A 204 -13.95 0.98 -5.37
CA MET A 204 -12.76 0.90 -6.20
C MET A 204 -12.95 -0.08 -7.37
N ALA A 205 -13.55 -1.24 -7.15
CA ALA A 205 -13.85 -2.19 -8.22
C ALA A 205 -14.78 -1.59 -9.29
N HIS A 206 -15.81 -0.84 -8.88
CA HIS A 206 -16.68 -0.10 -9.79
C HIS A 206 -15.91 0.97 -10.57
N ALA A 207 -15.04 1.74 -9.90
CA ALA A 207 -14.18 2.73 -10.53
C ALA A 207 -13.24 2.08 -11.57
N LEU A 208 -12.80 0.85 -11.34
CA LEU A 208 -12.00 0.06 -12.28
C LEU A 208 -12.82 -0.70 -13.35
N GLY A 209 -14.15 -0.51 -13.40
CA GLY A 209 -15.03 -1.04 -14.43
C GLY A 209 -15.70 -2.38 -14.14
N ASN A 210 -15.44 -2.96 -12.98
CA ASN A 210 -16.16 -4.15 -12.57
C ASN A 210 -17.52 -3.75 -11.95
N SER A 211 -18.59 -3.85 -12.72
CA SER A 211 -19.94 -3.47 -12.27
C SER A 211 -20.58 -4.45 -11.29
N LYS A 212 -20.02 -5.66 -11.16
CA LYS A 212 -20.54 -6.73 -10.29
C LYS A 212 -19.39 -7.45 -9.57
N PRO A 213 -18.66 -6.74 -8.69
CA PRO A 213 -17.56 -7.37 -7.95
C PRO A 213 -18.10 -8.48 -7.03
N LYS A 214 -17.38 -9.59 -6.98
CA LYS A 214 -17.64 -10.66 -6.01
C LYS A 214 -16.73 -10.46 -4.81
N VAL A 215 -17.30 -10.43 -3.63
CA VAL A 215 -16.57 -10.27 -2.38
C VAL A 215 -16.61 -11.57 -1.58
N ALA A 216 -15.46 -11.99 -1.08
CA ALA A 216 -15.34 -13.09 -0.13
C ALA A 216 -14.73 -12.56 1.18
N MET A 217 -15.45 -12.75 2.27
CA MET A 217 -14.94 -12.47 3.61
C MET A 217 -14.12 -13.66 4.10
N LEU A 218 -12.82 -13.46 4.28
CA LEU A 218 -11.93 -14.56 4.67
C LEU A 218 -12.06 -14.91 6.15
N SER A 219 -12.17 -16.20 6.42
CA SER A 219 -12.12 -16.79 7.75
C SER A 219 -11.40 -18.13 7.70
N GLY A 220 -11.06 -18.68 8.85
CA GLY A 220 -10.44 -20.01 8.96
C GLY A 220 -11.41 -21.18 8.70
N THR A 221 -12.67 -20.91 8.42
CA THR A 221 -13.72 -21.89 8.13
C THR A 221 -14.79 -21.30 7.23
N GLU A 222 -15.44 -22.16 6.46
CA GLU A 222 -16.59 -21.84 5.61
C GLU A 222 -17.92 -21.83 6.41
N SER A 223 -17.91 -22.33 7.65
CA SER A 223 -19.08 -22.39 8.53
C SER A 223 -19.03 -21.30 9.58
N VAL A 224 -20.21 -20.79 9.97
CA VAL A 224 -20.32 -19.84 11.07
C VAL A 224 -20.11 -20.56 12.39
N LEU A 225 -18.97 -20.32 13.02
CA LEU A 225 -18.61 -20.89 14.32
C LEU A 225 -18.56 -19.79 15.38
N PRO A 226 -19.38 -19.87 16.46
CA PRO A 226 -19.38 -18.87 17.53
C PRO A 226 -18.00 -18.67 18.19
N ALA A 227 -17.17 -19.72 18.25
CA ALA A 227 -15.82 -19.66 18.78
C ALA A 227 -14.81 -18.98 17.85
N MET A 228 -15.20 -18.66 16.60
CA MET A 228 -14.36 -18.00 15.61
C MET A 228 -15.00 -16.66 15.19
N PRO A 229 -14.66 -15.55 15.85
CA PRO A 229 -15.29 -14.24 15.60
C PRO A 229 -15.27 -13.82 14.13
N SER A 230 -14.17 -14.15 13.39
CA SER A 230 -14.06 -13.83 11.96
C SER A 230 -15.16 -14.45 11.10
N SER A 231 -15.60 -15.69 11.41
CA SER A 231 -16.70 -16.36 10.70
C SER A 231 -18.08 -15.75 11.04
N VAL A 232 -18.25 -15.35 12.30
CA VAL A 232 -19.47 -14.67 12.76
C VAL A 232 -19.60 -13.30 12.10
N ASP A 233 -18.51 -12.54 12.05
CA ASP A 233 -18.49 -11.24 11.41
C ASP A 233 -18.71 -11.35 9.89
N ALA A 234 -18.05 -12.33 9.24
CA ALA A 234 -18.22 -12.57 7.81
C ALA A 234 -19.68 -12.84 7.41
N ALA A 235 -20.45 -13.46 8.30
CA ALA A 235 -21.87 -13.72 8.05
C ALA A 235 -22.78 -12.49 8.28
N LYS A 236 -22.26 -11.43 8.89
CA LYS A 236 -23.01 -10.19 9.18
C LYS A 236 -22.70 -9.05 8.21
N VAL A 237 -21.53 -9.10 7.55
CA VAL A 237 -21.11 -8.15 6.52
C VAL A 237 -21.69 -8.52 5.17
#